data_5e3d6f165fb60b3abda3595721ce9d37
#
_entry.id   5e3d6f165fb60b3abda3595721ce9d37
#
_cell.length_a   1.000
_cell.length_b   1.000
_cell.length_c   1.000
_cell.angle_alpha   90.00
_cell.angle_beta   90.00
_cell.angle_gamma   90.00
#
_symmetry.space_group_name_H-M   'P 1'
#
loop_
_entity.id
_entity.type
_entity.pdbx_description
1 polymer ?
#
loop_
_entity_poly.entity_id
_entity_poly.type
_entity_poly.pdbx_seq_one_letter_code
_entity_poly.pdbx_strand_id
1 'polypeptide(L)'
;MKDTHIDYPVLWHKADSTPQQYYLNHNYKNEWDGFGSVFVDYRSTKGTDGKNLVLHSHHIQDGSMFGDLMKFGGTTGDLDFYKEVPTFRFDTPKGKGTYKIISVFKTNTRYRTRRFLQLHDKRL
;
A
#
# COMPACT_ATOMS: atom_id res chain seq x y z
N MET A 1 0.01 -9.80 -4.40
CA MET A 1 0.68 -9.38 -5.66
C MET A 1 1.61 -10.50 -6.08
N LYS A 2 1.50 -10.97 -7.33
CA LYS A 2 2.29 -12.09 -7.86
C LYS A 2 3.80 -11.85 -7.69
N ASP A 3 4.55 -12.90 -7.39
CA ASP A 3 6.02 -12.90 -7.24
C ASP A 3 6.56 -11.89 -6.19
N THR A 4 5.74 -11.58 -5.21
CA THR A 4 6.07 -10.72 -4.06
C THR A 4 5.55 -11.30 -2.76
N HIS A 5 6.03 -10.79 -1.63
CA HIS A 5 5.48 -11.08 -0.30
C HIS A 5 4.15 -10.35 -0.03
N ILE A 6 3.70 -9.48 -0.95
CA ILE A 6 2.52 -8.62 -0.70
C ILE A 6 1.23 -9.44 -0.85
N ASP A 7 0.82 -10.02 0.27
CA ASP A 7 -0.45 -10.74 0.47
C ASP A 7 -0.88 -10.55 1.93
N TYR A 8 -1.38 -9.35 2.23
CA TYR A 8 -1.66 -8.92 3.60
C TYR A 8 -3.09 -8.44 3.75
N PRO A 9 -3.69 -8.61 4.93
CA PRO A 9 -4.90 -7.87 5.29
C PRO A 9 -4.59 -6.38 5.32
N VAL A 10 -5.53 -5.57 4.85
CA VAL A 10 -5.42 -4.12 4.90
C VAL A 10 -6.34 -3.59 5.99
N LEU A 11 -5.77 -2.90 6.96
CA LEU A 11 -6.48 -2.39 8.12
C LEU A 11 -6.99 -0.97 7.85
N TRP A 12 -8.13 -0.65 8.43
CA TRP A 12 -8.71 0.68 8.35
C TRP A 12 -9.41 1.06 9.65
N HIS A 13 -9.17 2.27 10.09
CA HIS A 13 -9.87 2.89 11.21
C HIS A 13 -10.49 4.21 10.79
N LYS A 14 -11.64 4.53 11.38
CA LYS A 14 -12.17 5.88 11.27
C LYS A 14 -11.22 6.87 11.94
N ALA A 15 -11.05 8.04 11.32
CA ALA A 15 -10.05 9.04 11.69
C ALA A 15 -10.15 9.56 13.14
N ASP A 16 -11.32 9.44 13.76
CA ASP A 16 -11.63 9.94 15.10
C ASP A 16 -11.31 8.94 16.24
N SER A 17 -11.00 7.69 15.90
CA SER A 17 -10.86 6.62 16.90
C SER A 17 -9.43 6.13 17.12
N THR A 18 -8.48 6.51 16.27
CA THR A 18 -7.12 5.97 16.31
C THR A 18 -6.09 7.03 15.93
N PRO A 19 -4.93 7.10 16.62
CA PRO A 19 -3.85 7.99 16.22
C PRO A 19 -3.43 7.78 14.77
N GLN A 20 -3.04 8.87 14.11
CA GLN A 20 -2.44 8.80 12.79
C GLN A 20 -1.24 7.85 12.83
N GLN A 21 -1.13 6.98 11.83
CA GLN A 21 -0.02 6.03 11.73
C GLN A 21 0.05 4.96 12.84
N TYR A 22 -1.05 4.74 13.57
CA TYR A 22 -1.12 3.71 14.61
C TYR A 22 -0.61 2.35 14.10
N TYR A 23 -1.02 1.95 12.90
CA TYR A 23 -0.65 0.67 12.32
C TYR A 23 0.76 0.60 11.74
N LEU A 24 1.56 1.65 11.82
CA LEU A 24 2.99 1.54 11.52
C LEU A 24 3.73 0.64 12.51
N ASN A 25 3.20 0.49 13.72
CA ASN A 25 3.81 -0.34 14.76
C ASN A 25 2.79 -1.16 15.55
N HIS A 26 1.63 -1.46 14.95
CA HIS A 26 0.64 -2.35 15.53
C HIS A 26 0.09 -3.32 14.47
N ASN A 27 -0.19 -4.55 14.91
CA ASN A 27 -0.79 -5.58 14.07
C ASN A 27 -2.34 -5.54 14.13
N TYR A 28 -2.99 -6.46 13.43
CA TYR A 28 -4.45 -6.55 13.37
C TYR A 28 -5.11 -6.92 14.72
N LYS A 29 -4.33 -7.40 15.69
CA LYS A 29 -4.80 -7.67 17.06
C LYS A 29 -4.63 -6.48 17.99
N ASN A 30 -4.17 -5.32 17.47
CA ASN A 30 -3.81 -4.14 18.25
C ASN A 30 -2.61 -4.34 19.20
N GLU A 31 -1.76 -5.31 18.90
CA GLU A 31 -0.51 -5.55 19.62
C GLU A 31 0.62 -4.78 18.95
N TRP A 32 1.59 -4.37 19.73
CA TRP A 32 2.79 -3.73 19.21
C TRP A 32 3.57 -4.71 18.31
N ASP A 33 3.94 -4.26 17.13
CA ASP A 33 4.67 -5.03 16.12
C ASP A 33 5.55 -4.08 15.31
N GLY A 34 6.87 -4.29 15.34
CA GLY A 34 7.83 -3.44 14.64
C GLY A 34 7.68 -3.43 13.11
N PHE A 35 7.05 -4.46 12.51
CA PHE A 35 6.72 -4.47 11.08
C PHE A 35 5.40 -3.76 10.77
N GLY A 36 4.57 -3.57 11.79
CA GLY A 36 3.26 -2.97 11.63
C GLY A 36 2.33 -3.75 10.70
N SER A 37 1.51 -3.03 10.00
CA SER A 37 0.51 -3.59 9.07
C SER A 37 0.44 -2.78 7.79
N VAL A 38 -0.22 -3.33 6.77
CA VAL A 38 -0.72 -2.55 5.64
C VAL A 38 -2.02 -1.89 6.08
N PHE A 39 -2.15 -0.59 5.91
CA PHE A 39 -3.33 0.13 6.37
C PHE A 39 -3.70 1.31 5.47
N VAL A 40 -4.96 1.71 5.56
CA VAL A 40 -5.52 2.83 4.83
C VAL A 40 -5.17 4.14 5.55
N ASP A 41 -4.76 5.15 4.78
CA ASP A 41 -4.48 6.49 5.30
C ASP A 41 -5.70 7.04 6.05
N TYR A 42 -5.47 7.66 7.21
CA TYR A 42 -6.52 8.22 8.06
C TYR A 42 -7.39 9.28 7.37
N ARG A 43 -6.86 9.92 6.33
CA ARG A 43 -7.60 10.90 5.52
C ARG A 43 -8.57 10.27 4.53
N SER A 44 -8.47 8.98 4.32
CA SER A 44 -9.41 8.21 3.51
C SER A 44 -10.68 7.88 4.30
N THR A 45 -11.41 8.93 4.72
CA THR A 45 -12.55 8.83 5.66
C THR A 45 -13.72 8.00 5.15
N LYS A 46 -13.80 7.78 3.84
CA LYS A 46 -14.80 6.93 3.19
C LYS A 46 -14.33 5.48 3.02
N GLY A 47 -13.11 5.16 3.48
CA GLY A 47 -12.53 3.84 3.29
C GLY A 47 -12.58 3.40 1.82
N THR A 48 -13.06 2.19 1.57
CA THR A 48 -13.17 1.62 0.21
C THR A 48 -14.25 2.26 -0.66
N ASP A 49 -15.07 3.15 -0.13
CA ASP A 49 -16.08 3.91 -0.88
C ASP A 49 -15.52 5.21 -1.48
N GLY A 50 -14.31 5.57 -1.10
CA GLY A 50 -13.62 6.74 -1.65
C GLY A 50 -13.12 6.51 -3.07
N LYS A 51 -13.08 7.58 -3.87
CA LYS A 51 -12.51 7.52 -5.24
C LYS A 51 -10.99 7.37 -5.24
N ASN A 52 -10.34 7.73 -4.16
CA ASN A 52 -8.90 7.64 -3.96
C ASN A 52 -8.61 6.97 -2.62
N LEU A 53 -7.88 5.87 -2.67
CA LEU A 53 -7.49 5.12 -1.50
C LEU A 53 -5.96 5.10 -1.40
N VAL A 54 -5.45 5.61 -0.31
CA VAL A 54 -4.01 5.61 -0.03
C VAL A 54 -3.70 4.53 0.99
N LEU A 55 -2.79 3.64 0.65
CA LEU A 55 -2.31 2.58 1.52
C LEU A 55 -0.89 2.88 2.00
N HIS A 56 -0.63 2.61 3.25
CA HIS A 56 0.67 2.72 3.88
C HIS A 56 1.18 1.38 4.38
N SER A 57 2.47 1.19 4.36
CA SER A 57 3.18 0.12 5.04
C SER A 57 4.67 0.41 5.11
N HIS A 58 5.39 -0.34 5.95
CA HIS A 58 6.84 -0.27 5.98
C HIS A 58 7.46 -0.86 4.71
N HIS A 59 8.65 -0.36 4.38
CA HIS A 59 9.59 -1.01 3.48
C HIS A 59 10.59 -1.79 4.32
N ILE A 60 10.52 -3.13 4.28
CA ILE A 60 11.46 -4.02 4.95
C ILE A 60 12.45 -4.58 3.92
N GLN A 61 13.73 -4.66 4.28
CA GLN A 61 14.78 -5.06 3.34
C GLN A 61 14.67 -6.50 2.85
N ASP A 62 14.06 -7.39 3.62
CA ASP A 62 13.82 -8.78 3.23
C ASP A 62 12.67 -8.95 2.23
N GLY A 63 12.04 -7.88 1.79
CA GLY A 63 10.89 -7.87 0.88
C GLY A 63 9.53 -7.87 1.57
N SER A 64 9.50 -8.09 2.89
CA SER A 64 8.26 -8.07 3.66
C SER A 64 7.57 -6.71 3.60
N MET A 65 6.30 -6.71 3.92
CA MET A 65 5.44 -5.53 3.86
C MET A 65 5.44 -4.94 2.45
N PHE A 66 5.81 -3.68 2.25
CA PHE A 66 5.97 -3.06 0.93
C PHE A 66 7.41 -3.10 0.41
N GLY A 67 8.29 -3.90 1.02
CA GLY A 67 9.68 -4.05 0.59
C GLY A 67 9.82 -4.48 -0.86
N ASP A 68 9.02 -5.45 -1.29
CA ASP A 68 9.05 -5.97 -2.66
C ASP A 68 8.60 -4.99 -3.74
N LEU A 69 8.02 -3.83 -3.39
CA LEU A 69 7.79 -2.77 -4.39
C LEU A 69 9.08 -2.26 -5.01
N MET A 70 10.23 -2.51 -4.38
CA MET A 70 11.54 -2.20 -4.96
C MET A 70 11.89 -3.03 -6.19
N LYS A 71 11.24 -4.19 -6.39
CA LYS A 71 11.37 -5.00 -7.61
C LYS A 71 10.98 -4.26 -8.89
N PHE A 72 10.18 -3.21 -8.76
CA PHE A 72 9.85 -2.32 -9.89
C PHE A 72 10.98 -1.32 -10.25
N GLY A 73 12.19 -1.52 -9.73
CA GLY A 73 13.39 -0.82 -10.16
C GLY A 73 13.71 0.48 -9.43
N GLY A 74 12.94 0.86 -8.43
CA GLY A 74 13.26 1.99 -7.55
C GLY A 74 13.62 3.29 -8.29
N THR A 75 14.92 3.59 -8.39
CA THR A 75 15.44 4.79 -9.06
C THR A 75 15.82 4.58 -10.52
N THR A 76 16.02 3.34 -10.97
CA THR A 76 16.52 3.01 -12.31
C THR A 76 15.43 2.62 -13.29
N GLY A 77 14.22 2.37 -12.80
CA GLY A 77 13.05 2.06 -13.63
C GLY A 77 13.18 0.71 -14.35
N ASP A 78 13.03 -0.39 -13.63
CA ASP A 78 13.00 -1.72 -14.23
C ASP A 78 11.58 -2.04 -14.75
N LEU A 79 11.42 -1.95 -16.06
CA LEU A 79 10.15 -2.28 -16.72
C LEU A 79 9.93 -3.78 -16.90
N ASP A 80 10.94 -4.62 -16.70
CA ASP A 80 10.79 -6.06 -16.95
C ASP A 80 9.92 -6.68 -15.88
N PHE A 81 10.12 -6.34 -14.61
CA PHE A 81 9.22 -6.79 -13.55
C PHE A 81 7.78 -6.27 -13.75
N TYR A 82 7.60 -5.04 -14.21
CA TYR A 82 6.28 -4.51 -14.53
C TYR A 82 5.59 -5.30 -15.65
N LYS A 83 6.31 -5.74 -16.68
CA LYS A 83 5.74 -6.56 -17.78
C LYS A 83 5.21 -7.89 -17.26
N GLU A 84 5.87 -8.48 -16.26
CA GLU A 84 5.45 -9.73 -15.63
C GLU A 84 4.33 -9.55 -14.62
N VAL A 85 4.33 -8.43 -13.88
CA VAL A 85 3.38 -8.12 -12.79
C VAL A 85 2.75 -6.75 -13.00
N PRO A 86 1.94 -6.56 -14.06
CA PRO A 86 1.34 -5.26 -14.38
C PRO A 86 0.11 -4.93 -13.51
N THR A 87 -0.39 -5.90 -12.74
CA THR A 87 -1.62 -5.79 -11.95
C THR A 87 -1.44 -6.37 -10.56
N PHE A 88 -2.32 -5.96 -9.66
CA PHE A 88 -2.47 -6.59 -8.35
C PHE A 88 -3.94 -6.68 -7.96
N ARG A 89 -4.23 -7.53 -7.00
CA ARG A 89 -5.57 -7.69 -6.43
C ARG A 89 -5.70 -6.88 -5.14
N PHE A 90 -6.84 -6.24 -5.00
CA PHE A 90 -7.27 -5.63 -3.75
C PHE A 90 -8.77 -5.93 -3.58
N ASP A 91 -9.06 -6.82 -2.66
CA ASP A 91 -10.43 -7.29 -2.40
C ASP A 91 -11.01 -6.49 -1.23
N THR A 92 -12.29 -6.21 -1.29
CA THR A 92 -13.05 -5.51 -0.25
C THR A 92 -14.30 -6.32 0.10
N PRO A 93 -15.01 -6.02 1.20
CA PRO A 93 -16.30 -6.65 1.49
C PRO A 93 -17.34 -6.52 0.36
N LYS A 94 -17.18 -5.55 -0.53
CA LYS A 94 -18.06 -5.32 -1.68
C LYS A 94 -17.72 -6.17 -2.90
N GLY A 95 -16.55 -6.81 -2.93
CA GLY A 95 -16.14 -7.68 -4.01
C GLY A 95 -14.64 -7.68 -4.28
N LYS A 96 -14.27 -8.48 -5.26
CA LYS A 96 -12.89 -8.63 -5.73
C LYS A 96 -12.55 -7.52 -6.72
N GLY A 97 -11.35 -6.95 -6.58
CA GLY A 97 -10.85 -5.92 -7.47
C GLY A 97 -9.48 -6.26 -8.06
N THR A 98 -9.31 -6.00 -9.36
CA THR A 98 -8.01 -6.05 -10.03
C THR A 98 -7.63 -4.64 -10.47
N TYR A 99 -6.44 -4.23 -10.07
CA TYR A 99 -5.92 -2.88 -10.30
C TYR A 99 -4.70 -2.94 -11.20
N LYS A 100 -4.63 -2.05 -12.17
CA LYS A 100 -3.46 -1.88 -13.04
C LYS A 100 -2.48 -0.90 -12.41
N ILE A 101 -1.22 -1.28 -12.37
CA ILE A 101 -0.14 -0.38 -11.97
C ILE A 101 0.07 0.63 -13.10
N ILE A 102 -0.03 1.91 -12.80
CA ILE A 102 0.14 3.00 -13.78
C ILE A 102 1.42 3.80 -13.55
N SER A 103 1.98 3.74 -12.35
CA SER A 103 3.22 4.44 -12.01
C SER A 103 3.85 3.83 -10.77
N VAL A 104 5.16 3.70 -10.75
CA VAL A 104 5.96 3.41 -9.56
C VAL A 104 7.14 4.35 -9.54
N PHE A 105 7.39 4.98 -8.40
CA PHE A 105 8.52 5.90 -8.25
C PHE A 105 9.06 5.89 -6.82
N LYS A 106 10.32 6.26 -6.69
CA LYS A 106 10.99 6.49 -5.40
C LYS A 106 11.24 7.99 -5.25
N THR A 107 10.92 8.52 -4.08
CA THR A 107 11.17 9.93 -3.76
C THR A 107 11.85 10.08 -2.40
N ASN A 108 12.50 11.21 -2.19
CA ASN A 108 13.17 11.53 -0.94
C ASN A 108 12.25 12.42 -0.08
N THR A 109 12.12 12.09 1.21
CA THR A 109 11.29 12.83 2.17
C THR A 109 11.87 14.20 2.57
N ARG A 110 13.14 14.50 2.26
CA ARG A 110 13.76 15.81 2.54
C ARG A 110 13.05 16.99 1.88
N TYR A 111 12.25 16.73 0.83
CA TYR A 111 11.48 17.76 0.10
C TYR A 111 9.98 17.73 0.43
N ARG A 112 9.57 17.34 1.64
CA ARG A 112 8.16 17.30 2.11
C ARG A 112 7.21 16.47 1.23
N THR A 113 7.70 15.67 0.29
CA THR A 113 6.85 14.82 -0.52
C THR A 113 6.70 13.47 0.17
N ARG A 114 5.54 13.21 0.76
CA ARG A 114 5.22 11.91 1.35
C ARG A 114 5.14 10.87 0.23
N ARG A 115 5.68 9.67 0.47
CA ARG A 115 5.59 8.55 -0.46
C ARG A 115 4.16 8.03 -0.48
N PHE A 116 3.53 8.04 -1.65
CA PHE A 116 2.20 7.49 -1.81
C PHE A 116 2.18 6.51 -2.98
N LEU A 117 1.63 5.32 -2.75
CA LEU A 117 1.08 4.50 -3.81
C LEU A 117 -0.37 4.98 -4.01
N GLN A 118 -0.64 5.65 -5.10
CA GLN A 118 -1.98 6.12 -5.42
C GLN A 118 -2.67 5.11 -6.31
N LEU A 119 -3.73 4.50 -5.79
CA LEU A 119 -4.56 3.57 -6.53
C LEU A 119 -5.70 4.36 -7.18
N HIS A 120 -5.72 4.40 -8.51
CA HIS A 120 -6.89 4.85 -9.25
C HIS A 120 -7.76 3.65 -9.60
N ASP A 121 -8.99 3.65 -9.09
CA ASP A 121 -10.03 2.73 -9.53
C ASP A 121 -10.45 3.13 -10.96
N LYS A 122 -10.03 2.36 -11.95
CA LYS A 122 -10.67 2.38 -13.26
C LYS A 122 -11.71 1.27 -13.28
N ARG A 123 -12.87 1.55 -12.70
CA ARG A 123 -14.07 0.85 -13.13
C ARG A 123 -14.43 1.40 -14.52
N LEU A 124 -14.04 0.66 -15.51
CA LEU A 124 -14.60 0.77 -16.84
C LEU A 124 -15.98 0.12 -16.84
#